data_fcc7430755dc1fc73ae4188463bd0c50
#
_entry.id   fcc7430755dc1fc73ae4188463bd0c50
#
_cell.length_a   1.000
_cell.length_b   1.000
_cell.length_c   1.000
_cell.angle_alpha   90.00
_cell.angle_beta   90.00
_cell.angle_gamma   90.00
#
_symmetry.space_group_name_H-M   'P 1'
#
loop_
_entity.id
_entity.type
_entity.pdbx_description
1 polymer ?
#
loop_
_entity_poly.entity_id
_entity_poly.type
_entity_poly.pdbx_seq_one_letter_code
_entity_poly.pdbx_strand_id
1 'polypeptide(L)'
;MPIIEQVGAREILDSRGNPTVEVEVALVDGTFARAAVPSGASTGEHEAVELRDGAARYGGKGVEKAVEAVLDEIAPAVIGLSADDQRLVDQALVDLDGTPDKSRLGANAILGVSLAVAKGAAESAGLPLFRYIGGPNAHILPVPMLNIVNGGAHADTGVDVQEFMIAPIGAPSFKEALRCGAEVYHSLKSVLKKQGLSTGLGDEGGFAPDVPGTKAALDLILSAIESAGYKPGSDVALALDVAATEFFTPGSGYAFEKETRDSAQMAEFYAGLLDSYPLVSIEDPLSEDDWDGWVALTTLIGDRVQLVGDDLFVTNPERLEEGIERGAGNALLVKVNQIGTLTETLDAVALAHNSGYRTMMSHRSGETEDTTIADLAVAVGSGQIKTGAPARSERVAKYNQLLRIEETLGDAARYAGDLAFPRFSVGDEPIARQASEQAE
;
A
#
# COMPACT_ATOMS: atom_id res chain seq x y z
N MET A 1 -4.61 -18.52 -28.36
CA MET A 1 -5.19 -17.41 -27.56
C MET A 1 -5.59 -17.99 -26.21
N PRO A 2 -5.25 -17.33 -25.11
CA PRO A 2 -5.57 -17.78 -23.76
C PRO A 2 -7.04 -17.49 -23.42
N ILE A 3 -7.94 -18.30 -23.95
CA ILE A 3 -9.40 -18.12 -23.74
C ILE A 3 -9.77 -18.64 -22.35
N ILE A 4 -10.54 -17.88 -21.60
CA ILE A 4 -11.09 -18.27 -20.30
C ILE A 4 -12.08 -19.44 -20.51
N GLU A 5 -11.78 -20.61 -19.94
CA GLU A 5 -12.59 -21.81 -20.04
C GLU A 5 -13.43 -22.04 -18.78
N GLN A 6 -12.86 -21.77 -17.62
CA GLN A 6 -13.54 -21.94 -16.33
C GLN A 6 -13.13 -20.86 -15.34
N VAL A 7 -14.07 -20.47 -14.50
CA VAL A 7 -13.84 -19.60 -13.33
C VAL A 7 -14.44 -20.29 -12.12
N GLY A 8 -13.62 -20.42 -11.06
CA GLY A 8 -14.03 -20.96 -9.76
C GLY A 8 -13.78 -19.94 -8.67
N ALA A 9 -14.52 -20.02 -7.57
CA ALA A 9 -14.28 -19.18 -6.41
C ALA A 9 -14.54 -19.94 -5.12
N ARG A 10 -13.89 -19.51 -4.06
CA ARG A 10 -14.09 -20.02 -2.70
C ARG A 10 -13.86 -18.96 -1.65
N GLU A 11 -14.40 -19.23 -0.47
CA GLU A 11 -14.07 -18.51 0.73
C GLU A 11 -12.78 -19.07 1.34
N ILE A 12 -11.82 -18.19 1.66
CA ILE A 12 -10.60 -18.52 2.42
C ILE A 12 -10.51 -17.58 3.63
N LEU A 13 -9.51 -17.75 4.50
CA LEU A 13 -9.29 -16.85 5.63
C LEU A 13 -8.14 -15.86 5.34
N ASP A 14 -8.33 -14.62 5.76
CA ASP A 14 -7.31 -13.59 5.80
C ASP A 14 -6.41 -13.72 7.04
N SER A 15 -5.39 -12.89 7.17
CA SER A 15 -4.42 -12.85 8.28
C SER A 15 -5.04 -12.52 9.65
N ARG A 16 -6.27 -12.03 9.67
CA ARG A 16 -7.07 -11.76 10.89
C ARG A 16 -8.05 -12.87 11.22
N GLY A 17 -8.11 -13.93 10.39
CA GLY A 17 -9.07 -15.02 10.52
C GLY A 17 -10.48 -14.66 10.03
N ASN A 18 -10.63 -13.57 9.28
CA ASN A 18 -11.89 -13.22 8.64
C ASN A 18 -11.95 -13.85 7.23
N PRO A 19 -13.15 -14.22 6.74
CA PRO A 19 -13.31 -14.70 5.38
C PRO A 19 -12.94 -13.65 4.34
N THR A 20 -12.35 -14.12 3.23
CA THR A 20 -12.14 -13.37 2.00
C THR A 20 -12.31 -14.26 0.78
N VAL A 21 -12.30 -13.68 -0.42
CA VAL A 21 -12.54 -14.39 -1.68
C VAL A 21 -11.21 -14.80 -2.32
N GLU A 22 -11.12 -16.06 -2.74
CA GLU A 22 -10.11 -16.55 -3.68
C GLU A 22 -10.80 -16.99 -4.97
N VAL A 23 -10.30 -16.52 -6.10
CA VAL A 23 -10.79 -16.89 -7.44
C VAL A 23 -9.73 -17.68 -8.19
N GLU A 24 -10.17 -18.69 -8.93
CA GLU A 24 -9.36 -19.49 -9.84
C GLU A 24 -9.88 -19.35 -11.28
N VAL A 25 -8.95 -19.30 -12.23
CA VAL A 25 -9.26 -19.36 -13.66
C VAL A 25 -8.50 -20.50 -14.31
N ALA A 26 -9.16 -21.20 -15.23
CA ALA A 26 -8.52 -22.13 -16.15
C ALA A 26 -8.68 -21.63 -17.58
N LEU A 27 -7.62 -21.71 -18.38
CA LEU A 27 -7.60 -21.33 -19.77
C LEU A 27 -7.62 -22.55 -20.69
N VAL A 28 -8.12 -22.40 -21.92
CA VAL A 28 -8.23 -23.48 -22.91
C VAL A 28 -6.88 -24.17 -23.21
N ASP A 29 -5.77 -23.47 -23.04
CA ASP A 29 -4.42 -24.01 -23.23
C ASP A 29 -3.92 -24.86 -22.05
N GLY A 30 -4.73 -25.05 -21.01
CA GLY A 30 -4.42 -25.79 -19.80
C GLY A 30 -3.78 -24.97 -18.69
N THR A 31 -3.57 -23.69 -18.90
CA THR A 31 -3.07 -22.78 -17.87
C THR A 31 -4.07 -22.64 -16.73
N PHE A 32 -3.57 -22.59 -15.50
CA PHE A 32 -4.37 -22.41 -14.29
C PHE A 32 -3.73 -21.35 -13.40
N ALA A 33 -4.53 -20.41 -12.94
CA ALA A 33 -4.07 -19.34 -12.04
C ALA A 33 -5.12 -19.02 -10.99
N ARG A 34 -4.68 -18.41 -9.88
CA ARG A 34 -5.56 -17.95 -8.81
C ARG A 34 -5.08 -16.65 -8.19
N ALA A 35 -6.03 -15.92 -7.63
CA ALA A 35 -5.78 -14.71 -6.87
C ALA A 35 -6.67 -14.67 -5.62
N ALA A 36 -6.11 -14.20 -4.52
CA ALA A 36 -6.84 -13.96 -3.28
C ALA A 36 -6.94 -12.45 -3.01
N VAL A 37 -8.10 -12.02 -2.55
CA VAL A 37 -8.43 -10.60 -2.38
C VAL A 37 -8.11 -10.16 -0.95
N PRO A 38 -7.38 -9.05 -0.74
CA PRO A 38 -7.15 -8.47 0.58
C PRO A 38 -8.40 -7.74 1.09
N SER A 39 -8.46 -7.48 2.41
CA SER A 39 -9.58 -6.82 3.08
C SER A 39 -9.10 -5.76 4.08
N GLY A 40 -9.71 -4.57 4.09
CA GLY A 40 -9.38 -3.50 5.03
C GLY A 40 -9.96 -3.72 6.44
N ALA A 41 -9.34 -3.12 7.47
CA ALA A 41 -9.93 -2.97 8.80
C ALA A 41 -10.68 -1.62 8.90
N SER A 42 -10.01 -0.54 8.56
CA SER A 42 -10.58 0.76 8.24
C SER A 42 -10.82 0.83 6.73
N THR A 43 -11.91 1.45 6.32
CA THR A 43 -12.24 1.66 4.90
C THR A 43 -12.65 3.11 4.73
N GLY A 44 -12.03 3.82 3.78
CA GLY A 44 -12.45 5.16 3.38
C GLY A 44 -13.92 5.14 2.88
N GLU A 45 -14.66 6.21 3.14
CA GLU A 45 -16.09 6.29 2.77
C GLU A 45 -16.30 6.11 1.25
N HIS A 46 -15.30 6.43 0.45
CA HIS A 46 -15.36 6.43 -1.00
C HIS A 46 -14.75 5.17 -1.67
N GLU A 47 -14.37 4.15 -0.89
CA GLU A 47 -13.89 2.89 -1.43
C GLU A 47 -15.00 2.10 -2.14
N ALA A 48 -14.64 1.31 -3.15
CA ALA A 48 -15.54 0.33 -3.74
C ALA A 48 -15.99 -0.71 -2.69
N VAL A 49 -17.25 -1.14 -2.77
CA VAL A 49 -17.90 -1.93 -1.73
C VAL A 49 -17.38 -3.36 -1.69
N GLU A 50 -16.82 -3.76 -0.56
CA GLU A 50 -16.56 -5.17 -0.25
C GLU A 50 -17.85 -5.85 0.15
N LEU A 51 -18.34 -6.79 -0.67
CA LEU A 51 -19.60 -7.48 -0.41
C LEU A 51 -19.42 -8.51 0.72
N ARG A 52 -20.18 -8.31 1.81
CA ARG A 52 -20.28 -9.18 2.98
C ARG A 52 -21.67 -9.74 3.15
N ASP A 53 -21.81 -10.94 3.73
CA ASP A 53 -23.09 -11.63 3.87
C ASP A 53 -24.04 -10.92 4.83
N GLY A 54 -23.51 -10.30 5.89
CA GLY A 54 -24.28 -9.63 6.94
C GLY A 54 -25.08 -10.59 7.83
N ALA A 55 -24.96 -11.91 7.63
CA ALA A 55 -25.63 -12.96 8.39
C ALA A 55 -24.78 -13.38 9.61
N ALA A 56 -25.31 -14.27 10.47
CA ALA A 56 -24.63 -14.70 11.71
C ALA A 56 -23.29 -15.45 11.46
N ARG A 57 -23.13 -16.06 10.29
CA ARG A 57 -21.90 -16.77 9.92
C ARG A 57 -20.70 -15.82 9.92
N TYR A 58 -19.59 -16.22 10.57
CA TYR A 58 -18.41 -15.37 10.80
C TYR A 58 -18.72 -13.99 11.41
N GLY A 59 -19.75 -13.91 12.26
CA GLY A 59 -20.13 -12.63 12.86
C GLY A 59 -20.60 -11.56 11.85
N GLY A 60 -21.13 -11.97 10.71
CA GLY A 60 -21.56 -11.09 9.62
C GLY A 60 -20.53 -10.85 8.53
N LYS A 61 -19.29 -11.36 8.71
CA LYS A 61 -18.16 -11.12 7.78
C LYS A 61 -18.01 -12.18 6.70
N GLY A 62 -18.93 -13.15 6.56
CA GLY A 62 -18.91 -14.14 5.49
C GLY A 62 -18.90 -13.50 4.09
N VAL A 63 -18.40 -14.22 3.08
CA VAL A 63 -18.31 -13.77 1.69
C VAL A 63 -18.98 -14.74 0.70
N GLU A 64 -19.93 -15.56 1.18
CA GLU A 64 -20.64 -16.52 0.32
C GLU A 64 -21.37 -15.82 -0.83
N LYS A 65 -22.01 -14.66 -0.58
CA LYS A 65 -22.65 -13.86 -1.64
C LYS A 65 -21.67 -13.42 -2.73
N ALA A 66 -20.46 -13.01 -2.35
CA ALA A 66 -19.41 -12.65 -3.32
C ALA A 66 -18.93 -13.87 -4.11
N VAL A 67 -18.79 -15.02 -3.45
CA VAL A 67 -18.46 -16.30 -4.12
C VAL A 67 -19.59 -16.72 -5.08
N GLU A 68 -20.86 -16.64 -4.67
CA GLU A 68 -22.03 -16.89 -5.54
C GLU A 68 -22.04 -15.93 -6.73
N ALA A 69 -21.79 -14.63 -6.52
CA ALA A 69 -21.70 -13.65 -7.60
C ALA A 69 -20.63 -14.03 -8.64
N VAL A 70 -19.48 -14.54 -8.20
CA VAL A 70 -18.43 -15.04 -9.12
C VAL A 70 -18.94 -16.24 -9.92
N LEU A 71 -19.55 -17.24 -9.25
CA LEU A 71 -19.91 -18.51 -9.87
C LEU A 71 -21.15 -18.38 -10.79
N ASP A 72 -22.16 -17.63 -10.36
CA ASP A 72 -23.48 -17.62 -11.01
C ASP A 72 -23.63 -16.49 -12.03
N GLU A 73 -22.93 -15.35 -11.85
CA GLU A 73 -23.09 -14.18 -12.72
C GLU A 73 -21.79 -13.83 -13.48
N ILE A 74 -20.67 -13.70 -12.78
CA ILE A 74 -19.40 -13.24 -13.40
C ILE A 74 -18.83 -14.33 -14.31
N ALA A 75 -18.73 -15.57 -13.86
CA ALA A 75 -18.16 -16.66 -14.64
C ALA A 75 -18.84 -16.81 -16.02
N PRO A 76 -20.19 -16.87 -16.13
CA PRO A 76 -20.85 -16.91 -17.43
C PRO A 76 -20.56 -15.71 -18.33
N ALA A 77 -20.31 -14.53 -17.76
CA ALA A 77 -20.05 -13.30 -18.53
C ALA A 77 -18.62 -13.25 -19.09
N VAL A 78 -17.63 -13.86 -18.43
CA VAL A 78 -16.21 -13.78 -18.86
C VAL A 78 -15.71 -15.06 -19.55
N ILE A 79 -16.35 -16.20 -19.38
CA ILE A 79 -16.03 -17.44 -20.10
C ILE A 79 -16.15 -17.20 -21.61
N GLY A 80 -15.10 -17.57 -22.36
CA GLY A 80 -15.00 -17.34 -23.79
C GLY A 80 -14.28 -16.04 -24.18
N LEU A 81 -14.04 -15.13 -23.25
CA LEU A 81 -13.18 -13.95 -23.47
C LEU A 81 -11.71 -14.35 -23.50
N SER A 82 -10.88 -13.53 -24.17
CA SER A 82 -9.43 -13.70 -24.20
C SER A 82 -8.80 -13.10 -22.93
N ALA A 83 -8.07 -13.92 -22.16
CA ALA A 83 -7.46 -13.48 -20.90
C ALA A 83 -6.34 -12.44 -21.11
N ASP A 84 -5.77 -12.34 -22.32
CA ASP A 84 -4.78 -11.32 -22.69
C ASP A 84 -5.36 -9.95 -23.01
N ASP A 85 -6.70 -9.84 -23.13
CA ASP A 85 -7.41 -8.56 -23.23
C ASP A 85 -7.99 -8.15 -21.87
N GLN A 86 -7.08 -7.78 -20.94
CA GLN A 86 -7.45 -7.41 -19.57
C GLN A 86 -8.49 -6.29 -19.51
N ARG A 87 -8.36 -5.28 -20.39
CA ARG A 87 -9.29 -4.15 -20.40
C ARG A 87 -10.69 -4.57 -20.80
N LEU A 88 -10.83 -5.49 -21.75
CA LEU A 88 -12.13 -6.03 -22.15
C LEU A 88 -12.76 -6.85 -21.02
N VAL A 89 -11.97 -7.69 -20.34
CA VAL A 89 -12.43 -8.48 -19.20
C VAL A 89 -12.90 -7.56 -18.07
N ASP A 90 -12.07 -6.61 -17.65
CA ASP A 90 -12.39 -5.69 -16.55
C ASP A 90 -13.61 -4.82 -16.89
N GLN A 91 -13.73 -4.35 -18.14
CA GLN A 91 -14.91 -3.60 -18.59
C GLN A 91 -16.18 -4.45 -18.51
N ALA A 92 -16.11 -5.73 -18.91
CA ALA A 92 -17.24 -6.64 -18.80
C ALA A 92 -17.68 -6.85 -17.33
N LEU A 93 -16.72 -6.87 -16.39
CA LEU A 93 -17.02 -6.96 -14.95
C LEU A 93 -17.71 -5.69 -14.43
N VAL A 94 -17.21 -4.52 -14.81
CA VAL A 94 -17.76 -3.22 -14.41
C VAL A 94 -19.17 -3.04 -14.99
N ASP A 95 -19.36 -3.33 -16.27
CA ASP A 95 -20.65 -3.23 -16.96
C ASP A 95 -21.68 -4.22 -16.37
N LEU A 96 -21.23 -5.42 -15.98
CA LEU A 96 -22.07 -6.42 -15.34
C LEU A 96 -22.56 -5.96 -13.96
N ASP A 97 -21.69 -5.34 -13.15
CA ASP A 97 -22.09 -4.77 -11.86
C ASP A 97 -23.05 -3.60 -12.04
N GLY A 98 -22.71 -2.64 -12.89
CA GLY A 98 -23.55 -1.51 -13.28
C GLY A 98 -23.73 -0.46 -12.17
N THR A 99 -23.04 -0.56 -11.03
CA THR A 99 -23.04 0.46 -9.96
C THR A 99 -21.70 1.19 -9.93
N PRO A 100 -21.66 2.47 -9.52
CA PRO A 100 -20.41 3.23 -9.51
C PRO A 100 -19.38 2.72 -8.49
N ASP A 101 -19.85 2.09 -7.40
CA ASP A 101 -19.09 1.61 -6.27
C ASP A 101 -18.95 0.07 -6.20
N LYS A 102 -19.38 -0.64 -7.25
CA LYS A 102 -19.37 -2.11 -7.33
C LYS A 102 -20.19 -2.79 -6.21
N SER A 103 -21.22 -2.12 -5.71
CA SER A 103 -22.02 -2.60 -4.57
C SER A 103 -22.93 -3.78 -4.90
N ARG A 104 -23.20 -4.07 -6.18
CA ARG A 104 -24.11 -5.16 -6.56
C ARG A 104 -23.43 -6.53 -6.51
N LEU A 105 -22.29 -6.70 -7.14
CA LEU A 105 -21.53 -7.96 -7.17
C LEU A 105 -20.45 -8.02 -6.08
N GLY A 106 -19.98 -6.86 -5.67
CA GLY A 106 -18.89 -6.69 -4.72
C GLY A 106 -17.53 -6.50 -5.39
N ALA A 107 -16.80 -5.47 -4.97
CA ALA A 107 -15.45 -5.21 -5.45
C ALA A 107 -14.49 -6.40 -5.19
N ASN A 108 -14.69 -7.16 -4.12
CA ASN A 108 -13.93 -8.37 -3.81
C ASN A 108 -14.16 -9.49 -4.84
N ALA A 109 -15.41 -9.73 -5.28
CA ALA A 109 -15.70 -10.69 -6.34
C ALA A 109 -15.09 -10.28 -7.67
N ILE A 110 -15.25 -9.01 -8.05
CA ILE A 110 -14.76 -8.42 -9.29
C ILE A 110 -13.23 -8.47 -9.33
N LEU A 111 -12.55 -7.99 -8.28
CA LEU A 111 -11.10 -7.96 -8.21
C LEU A 111 -10.49 -9.37 -8.25
N GLY A 112 -11.11 -10.33 -7.55
CA GLY A 112 -10.63 -11.72 -7.57
C GLY A 112 -10.53 -12.26 -8.99
N VAL A 113 -11.55 -12.02 -9.82
CA VAL A 113 -11.56 -12.44 -11.24
C VAL A 113 -10.54 -11.64 -12.04
N SER A 114 -10.52 -10.31 -11.91
CA SER A 114 -9.58 -9.44 -12.63
C SER A 114 -8.13 -9.86 -12.43
N LEU A 115 -7.71 -10.10 -11.17
CA LEU A 115 -6.34 -10.51 -10.85
C LEU A 115 -6.04 -11.97 -11.27
N ALA A 116 -6.98 -12.90 -11.12
CA ALA A 116 -6.78 -14.28 -11.54
C ALA A 116 -6.60 -14.37 -13.05
N VAL A 117 -7.38 -13.59 -13.83
CA VAL A 117 -7.25 -13.51 -15.29
C VAL A 117 -5.88 -12.94 -15.69
N ALA A 118 -5.43 -11.85 -15.06
CA ALA A 118 -4.10 -11.28 -15.33
C ALA A 118 -2.96 -12.29 -15.08
N LYS A 119 -3.04 -13.04 -13.98
CA LYS A 119 -2.09 -14.10 -13.66
C LYS A 119 -2.13 -15.25 -14.66
N GLY A 120 -3.34 -15.67 -15.06
CA GLY A 120 -3.52 -16.70 -16.08
C GLY A 120 -2.95 -16.29 -17.43
N ALA A 121 -3.19 -15.06 -17.85
CA ALA A 121 -2.62 -14.52 -19.09
C ALA A 121 -1.08 -14.45 -19.05
N ALA A 122 -0.50 -14.02 -17.92
CA ALA A 122 0.94 -13.98 -17.74
C ALA A 122 1.56 -15.41 -17.82
N GLU A 123 0.97 -16.38 -17.12
CA GLU A 123 1.40 -17.78 -17.14
C GLU A 123 1.28 -18.38 -18.55
N SER A 124 0.16 -18.16 -19.23
CA SER A 124 -0.04 -18.60 -20.63
C SER A 124 1.00 -17.99 -21.59
N ALA A 125 1.41 -16.75 -21.34
CA ALA A 125 2.47 -16.08 -22.11
C ALA A 125 3.89 -16.57 -21.72
N GLY A 126 4.04 -17.39 -20.67
CA GLY A 126 5.33 -17.81 -20.14
C GLY A 126 6.14 -16.67 -19.53
N LEU A 127 5.48 -15.64 -19.00
CA LEU A 127 6.10 -14.46 -18.41
C LEU A 127 5.75 -14.36 -16.91
N PRO A 128 6.69 -13.93 -16.06
CA PRO A 128 6.34 -13.53 -14.71
C PRO A 128 5.42 -12.31 -14.73
N LEU A 129 4.50 -12.21 -13.75
CA LEU A 129 3.43 -11.22 -13.75
C LEU A 129 3.95 -9.79 -13.88
N PHE A 130 5.02 -9.42 -13.15
CA PHE A 130 5.60 -8.08 -13.24
C PHE A 130 6.07 -7.73 -14.67
N ARG A 131 6.59 -8.72 -15.40
CA ARG A 131 7.07 -8.54 -16.78
C ARG A 131 5.92 -8.50 -17.77
N TYR A 132 4.89 -9.30 -17.54
CA TYR A 132 3.70 -9.32 -18.37
C TYR A 132 2.97 -7.97 -18.34
N ILE A 133 2.77 -7.39 -17.15
CA ILE A 133 2.08 -6.10 -16.97
C ILE A 133 2.98 -4.91 -17.34
N GLY A 134 4.22 -4.89 -16.85
CA GLY A 134 5.12 -3.74 -16.97
C GLY A 134 6.03 -3.75 -18.20
N GLY A 135 6.04 -4.87 -18.94
CA GLY A 135 6.87 -4.99 -20.14
C GLY A 135 8.38 -5.02 -19.86
N PRO A 136 9.21 -4.73 -20.88
CA PRO A 136 10.67 -4.83 -20.76
C PRO A 136 11.30 -3.82 -19.79
N ASN A 137 10.62 -2.72 -19.49
CA ASN A 137 11.10 -1.68 -18.56
C ASN A 137 10.78 -1.95 -17.10
N ALA A 138 10.07 -3.01 -16.77
CA ALA A 138 9.81 -3.42 -15.38
C ALA A 138 11.09 -3.97 -14.72
N HIS A 139 11.87 -3.08 -14.12
CA HIS A 139 13.18 -3.41 -13.52
C HIS A 139 13.50 -2.61 -12.24
N ILE A 140 12.60 -1.73 -11.81
CA ILE A 140 12.79 -0.91 -10.60
C ILE A 140 12.24 -1.66 -9.39
N LEU A 141 13.12 -2.04 -8.46
CA LEU A 141 12.74 -2.62 -7.16
C LEU A 141 12.34 -1.48 -6.21
N PRO A 142 11.15 -1.57 -5.58
CA PRO A 142 10.65 -0.52 -4.70
C PRO A 142 11.41 -0.46 -3.36
N VAL A 143 11.45 0.73 -2.75
CA VAL A 143 11.85 0.89 -1.34
C VAL A 143 10.77 0.26 -0.46
N PRO A 144 11.12 -0.69 0.42
CA PRO A 144 10.18 -1.23 1.38
C PRO A 144 9.91 -0.21 2.49
N MET A 145 8.65 0.24 2.61
CA MET A 145 8.16 1.05 3.71
C MET A 145 7.72 0.10 4.83
N LEU A 146 8.64 -0.21 5.73
CA LEU A 146 8.47 -1.25 6.75
C LEU A 146 7.78 -0.67 7.99
N ASN A 147 6.51 -1.02 8.22
CA ASN A 147 5.78 -0.63 9.42
C ASN A 147 6.30 -1.40 10.64
N ILE A 148 7.09 -0.76 11.50
CA ILE A 148 7.74 -1.42 12.64
C ILE A 148 7.17 -1.02 14.01
N VAL A 149 6.36 0.06 14.07
CA VAL A 149 5.60 0.46 15.27
C VAL A 149 4.17 0.79 14.86
N ASN A 150 3.21 0.21 15.56
CA ASN A 150 1.78 0.42 15.37
C ASN A 150 1.18 1.25 16.51
N GLY A 151 0.26 2.14 16.17
CA GLY A 151 -0.64 2.88 17.07
C GLY A 151 -2.03 3.00 16.46
N GLY A 152 -2.79 4.02 16.80
CA GLY A 152 -4.12 4.29 16.27
C GLY A 152 -5.03 3.07 16.28
N ALA A 153 -5.76 2.85 15.19
CA ALA A 153 -6.65 1.70 15.03
C ALA A 153 -5.93 0.34 14.94
N HIS A 154 -4.61 0.32 14.71
CA HIS A 154 -3.81 -0.91 14.57
C HIS A 154 -3.24 -1.45 15.89
N ALA A 155 -3.39 -0.71 17.01
CA ALA A 155 -2.90 -1.12 18.31
C ALA A 155 -3.71 -0.49 19.46
N ASP A 156 -3.96 -1.25 20.52
CA ASP A 156 -4.59 -0.74 21.75
C ASP A 156 -3.54 -0.01 22.62
N THR A 157 -3.12 1.18 22.16
CA THR A 157 -2.11 2.03 22.84
C THR A 157 -2.57 3.48 22.87
N GLY A 158 -1.84 4.34 23.61
CA GLY A 158 -2.12 5.78 23.67
C GLY A 158 -1.48 6.61 22.56
N VAL A 159 -1.02 5.99 21.47
CA VAL A 159 -0.40 6.66 20.30
C VAL A 159 -1.44 6.81 19.21
N ASP A 160 -1.74 8.05 18.80
CA ASP A 160 -2.79 8.33 17.81
C ASP A 160 -2.35 8.04 16.36
N VAL A 161 -1.08 8.25 16.01
CA VAL A 161 -0.52 7.91 14.68
C VAL A 161 -0.58 6.40 14.48
N GLN A 162 -1.14 5.96 13.34
CA GLN A 162 -1.47 4.56 13.08
C GLN A 162 -0.23 3.71 12.78
N GLU A 163 0.71 4.22 11.97
CA GLU A 163 1.89 3.49 11.56
C GLU A 163 3.14 4.35 11.56
N PHE A 164 4.23 3.76 12.05
CA PHE A 164 5.57 4.32 11.98
C PHE A 164 6.44 3.38 11.16
N MET A 165 6.90 3.88 10.03
CA MET A 165 7.64 3.11 9.06
C MET A 165 9.10 3.54 8.97
N ILE A 166 9.97 2.58 8.62
CA ILE A 166 11.34 2.84 8.18
C ILE A 166 11.45 2.57 6.68
N ALA A 167 12.27 3.39 6.01
CA ALA A 167 12.59 3.31 4.60
C ALA A 167 14.10 3.21 4.41
N PRO A 168 14.67 2.04 4.08
CA PRO A 168 16.11 1.83 3.88
C PRO A 168 16.58 2.42 2.54
N ILE A 169 16.60 3.74 2.41
CA ILE A 169 16.88 4.47 1.16
C ILE A 169 18.33 4.41 0.72
N GLY A 170 19.28 4.23 1.65
CA GLY A 170 20.70 4.19 1.37
C GLY A 170 21.25 2.82 0.95
N ALA A 171 20.41 1.80 0.83
CA ALA A 171 20.83 0.45 0.49
C ALA A 171 21.19 0.34 -1.02
N PRO A 172 22.20 -0.49 -1.38
CA PRO A 172 22.62 -0.65 -2.77
C PRO A 172 21.71 -1.60 -3.59
N SER A 173 20.82 -2.35 -2.95
CA SER A 173 19.94 -3.33 -3.59
C SER A 173 18.71 -3.58 -2.71
N PHE A 174 17.65 -4.17 -3.27
CA PHE A 174 16.47 -4.55 -2.49
C PHE A 174 16.80 -5.58 -1.40
N LYS A 175 17.64 -6.57 -1.73
CA LYS A 175 18.13 -7.56 -0.76
C LYS A 175 18.80 -6.91 0.46
N GLU A 176 19.67 -5.93 0.23
CA GLU A 176 20.35 -5.22 1.31
C GLU A 176 19.39 -4.27 2.07
N ALA A 177 18.42 -3.68 1.39
CA ALA A 177 17.36 -2.90 2.03
C ALA A 177 16.51 -3.75 2.97
N LEU A 178 16.11 -4.94 2.53
CA LEU A 178 15.34 -5.87 3.36
C LEU A 178 16.17 -6.39 4.56
N ARG A 179 17.46 -6.68 4.36
CA ARG A 179 18.39 -7.03 5.46
C ARG A 179 18.46 -5.91 6.49
N CYS A 180 18.71 -4.69 6.04
CA CYS A 180 18.73 -3.50 6.90
C CYS A 180 17.43 -3.36 7.71
N GLY A 181 16.29 -3.45 7.05
CA GLY A 181 14.99 -3.38 7.70
C GLY A 181 14.79 -4.46 8.78
N ALA A 182 15.19 -5.70 8.50
CA ALA A 182 15.11 -6.79 9.47
C ALA A 182 16.07 -6.57 10.67
N GLU A 183 17.28 -6.09 10.44
CA GLU A 183 18.25 -5.79 11.50
C GLU A 183 17.73 -4.66 12.41
N VAL A 184 17.19 -3.58 11.83
CA VAL A 184 16.57 -2.47 12.59
C VAL A 184 15.34 -2.97 13.39
N TYR A 185 14.48 -3.80 12.79
CA TYR A 185 13.33 -4.40 13.47
C TYR A 185 13.74 -5.22 14.70
N HIS A 186 14.78 -6.06 14.58
CA HIS A 186 15.30 -6.83 15.72
C HIS A 186 16.01 -5.95 16.75
N SER A 187 16.68 -4.90 16.32
CA SER A 187 17.26 -3.88 17.20
C SER A 187 16.16 -3.19 18.01
N LEU A 188 15.05 -2.76 17.35
CA LEU A 188 13.91 -2.14 18.03
C LEU A 188 13.32 -3.06 19.09
N LYS A 189 13.14 -4.35 18.79
CA LYS A 189 12.70 -5.34 19.79
C LYS A 189 13.59 -5.35 21.03
N SER A 190 14.91 -5.21 20.84
CA SER A 190 15.89 -5.19 21.92
C SER A 190 15.82 -3.88 22.71
N VAL A 191 15.65 -2.74 22.05
CA VAL A 191 15.44 -1.42 22.67
C VAL A 191 14.19 -1.42 23.54
N LEU A 192 13.06 -1.87 23.00
CA LEU A 192 11.79 -1.97 23.73
C LEU A 192 11.92 -2.84 24.98
N LYS A 193 12.52 -4.03 24.86
CA LYS A 193 12.75 -4.92 26.04
C LYS A 193 13.59 -4.27 27.12
N LYS A 194 14.66 -3.56 26.74
CA LYS A 194 15.53 -2.86 27.71
C LYS A 194 14.79 -1.77 28.48
N GLN A 195 13.79 -1.14 27.85
CA GLN A 195 12.95 -0.13 28.47
C GLN A 195 11.70 -0.71 29.20
N GLY A 196 11.53 -2.03 29.19
CA GLY A 196 10.36 -2.69 29.78
C GLY A 196 9.06 -2.49 29.01
N LEU A 197 9.14 -2.08 27.74
CA LEU A 197 8.00 -1.86 26.87
C LEU A 197 7.53 -3.15 26.18
N SER A 198 6.26 -3.17 25.75
CA SER A 198 5.67 -4.31 25.05
C SER A 198 6.40 -4.60 23.73
N THR A 199 6.57 -5.88 23.43
CA THR A 199 6.99 -6.39 22.11
C THR A 199 5.91 -7.25 21.47
N GLY A 200 4.65 -7.09 21.88
CA GLY A 200 3.48 -7.61 21.18
C GLY A 200 3.37 -6.99 19.80
N LEU A 201 2.79 -7.75 18.86
CA LEU A 201 2.68 -7.32 17.45
C LEU A 201 1.26 -6.85 17.17
N GLY A 202 1.15 -5.77 16.39
CA GLY A 202 -0.08 -5.34 15.75
C GLY A 202 -0.43 -6.19 14.52
N ASP A 203 -1.51 -5.82 13.86
CA ASP A 203 -2.06 -6.56 12.71
C ASP A 203 -1.10 -6.67 11.54
N GLU A 204 -0.20 -5.71 11.38
CA GLU A 204 0.78 -5.64 10.29
C GLU A 204 2.19 -6.08 10.68
N GLY A 205 2.34 -6.63 11.90
CA GLY A 205 3.61 -7.17 12.39
C GLY A 205 4.54 -6.16 13.06
N GLY A 206 4.20 -4.87 13.10
CA GLY A 206 4.90 -3.86 13.89
C GLY A 206 4.66 -4.05 15.40
N PHE A 207 5.59 -3.57 16.23
CA PHE A 207 5.41 -3.59 17.69
C PHE A 207 4.37 -2.55 18.11
N ALA A 208 3.69 -2.82 19.23
CA ALA A 208 2.71 -1.93 19.82
C ALA A 208 3.14 -1.51 21.24
N PRO A 209 4.15 -0.65 21.40
CA PRO A 209 4.57 -0.14 22.69
C PRO A 209 3.63 0.95 23.18
N ASP A 210 3.32 0.97 24.48
CA ASP A 210 2.63 2.09 25.09
C ASP A 210 3.63 3.21 25.40
N VAL A 211 3.62 4.26 24.57
CA VAL A 211 4.51 5.43 24.66
C VAL A 211 3.70 6.73 24.63
N PRO A 212 4.25 7.85 25.16
CA PRO A 212 3.46 9.07 25.40
C PRO A 212 3.15 9.92 24.14
N GLY A 213 3.31 9.39 22.93
CA GLY A 213 2.95 10.08 21.67
C GLY A 213 3.95 9.88 20.55
N THR A 214 3.72 10.62 19.45
CA THR A 214 4.43 10.48 18.16
C THR A 214 5.95 10.63 18.31
N LYS A 215 6.43 11.68 18.98
CA LYS A 215 7.87 11.94 19.13
C LYS A 215 8.58 10.83 19.89
N ALA A 216 7.96 10.30 20.95
CA ALA A 216 8.55 9.19 21.72
C ALA A 216 8.67 7.91 20.89
N ALA A 217 7.71 7.62 20.01
CA ALA A 217 7.79 6.51 19.08
C ALA A 217 8.93 6.71 18.06
N LEU A 218 9.04 7.91 17.48
CA LEU A 218 10.12 8.25 16.55
C LEU A 218 11.50 8.14 17.20
N ASP A 219 11.67 8.63 18.43
CA ASP A 219 12.94 8.54 19.19
C ASP A 219 13.37 7.09 19.44
N LEU A 220 12.40 6.19 19.75
CA LEU A 220 12.68 4.76 19.86
C LEU A 220 13.18 4.16 18.56
N ILE A 221 12.59 4.54 17.44
CA ILE A 221 12.98 4.06 16.11
C ILE A 221 14.37 4.59 15.74
N LEU A 222 14.67 5.88 15.96
CA LEU A 222 16.01 6.43 15.75
C LEU A 222 17.07 5.67 16.57
N SER A 223 16.79 5.44 17.86
CA SER A 223 17.67 4.65 18.72
C SER A 223 17.89 3.22 18.20
N ALA A 224 16.86 2.61 17.62
CA ALA A 224 16.95 1.28 17.02
C ALA A 224 17.81 1.27 15.75
N ILE A 225 17.65 2.28 14.88
CA ILE A 225 18.45 2.45 13.66
C ILE A 225 19.94 2.59 14.02
N GLU A 226 20.27 3.49 14.94
CA GLU A 226 21.64 3.71 15.40
C GLU A 226 22.23 2.47 16.09
N SER A 227 21.45 1.78 16.93
CA SER A 227 21.86 0.55 17.61
C SER A 227 22.07 -0.62 16.64
N ALA A 228 21.44 -0.60 15.47
CA ALA A 228 21.66 -1.55 14.38
C ALA A 228 22.89 -1.21 13.53
N GLY A 229 23.51 -0.03 13.76
CA GLY A 229 24.73 0.43 13.06
C GLY A 229 24.46 1.24 11.80
N TYR A 230 23.21 1.68 11.59
CA TYR A 230 22.80 2.51 10.46
C TYR A 230 22.65 3.98 10.86
N LYS A 231 22.73 4.87 9.88
CA LYS A 231 22.59 6.31 10.07
C LYS A 231 21.16 6.75 9.72
N PRO A 232 20.42 7.37 10.66
CA PRO A 232 19.15 8.01 10.34
C PRO A 232 19.31 9.05 9.23
N GLY A 233 18.35 9.05 8.31
CA GLY A 233 18.32 9.97 7.17
C GLY A 233 19.09 9.48 5.95
N SER A 234 20.35 9.13 6.07
CA SER A 234 21.17 8.70 4.93
C SER A 234 21.02 7.22 4.58
N ASP A 235 21.01 6.34 5.59
CA ASP A 235 20.82 4.91 5.36
C ASP A 235 19.36 4.51 5.47
N VAL A 236 18.68 5.02 6.51
CA VAL A 236 17.29 4.72 6.85
C VAL A 236 16.53 6.00 7.16
N ALA A 237 15.55 6.32 6.36
CA ALA A 237 14.60 7.41 6.61
C ALA A 237 13.36 6.88 7.33
N LEU A 238 12.51 7.81 7.79
CA LEU A 238 11.26 7.52 8.49
C LEU A 238 10.06 7.90 7.64
N ALA A 239 8.92 7.24 7.89
CA ALA A 239 7.64 7.63 7.33
C ALA A 239 6.51 7.36 8.32
N LEU A 240 5.41 8.08 8.15
CA LEU A 240 4.21 7.98 8.97
C LEU A 240 3.00 7.66 8.11
N ASP A 241 2.10 6.87 8.66
CA ASP A 241 0.69 6.84 8.30
C ASP A 241 -0.10 7.33 9.52
N VAL A 242 -0.75 8.48 9.36
CA VAL A 242 -1.44 9.16 10.47
C VAL A 242 -2.88 8.68 10.58
N ALA A 243 -3.52 8.35 9.45
CA ALA A 243 -4.92 7.99 9.35
C ALA A 243 -5.84 9.00 10.08
N ALA A 244 -5.66 10.29 9.78
CA ALA A 244 -6.23 11.38 10.56
C ALA A 244 -7.76 11.44 10.53
N THR A 245 -8.42 10.79 9.57
CA THR A 245 -9.88 10.62 9.53
C THR A 245 -10.40 9.94 10.80
N GLU A 246 -9.65 8.98 11.38
CA GLU A 246 -10.04 8.21 12.55
C GLU A 246 -10.25 9.05 13.82
N PHE A 247 -9.58 10.20 13.93
CA PHE A 247 -9.71 11.12 15.07
C PHE A 247 -10.22 12.53 14.69
N PHE A 248 -10.77 12.66 13.48
CA PHE A 248 -11.41 13.89 13.01
C PHE A 248 -12.90 13.90 13.35
N THR A 249 -13.41 15.06 13.77
CA THR A 249 -14.85 15.28 13.97
C THR A 249 -15.26 16.58 13.27
N PRO A 250 -16.17 16.52 12.28
CA PRO A 250 -16.65 17.71 11.58
C PRO A 250 -17.13 18.78 12.55
N GLY A 251 -16.62 20.02 12.36
CA GLY A 251 -16.95 21.16 13.22
C GLY A 251 -16.24 21.22 14.58
N SER A 252 -15.49 20.18 14.94
CA SER A 252 -14.70 20.15 16.18
C SER A 252 -13.19 20.12 15.91
N GLY A 253 -12.75 19.51 14.78
CA GLY A 253 -11.35 19.33 14.41
C GLY A 253 -10.80 17.96 14.79
N TYR A 254 -9.49 17.90 14.95
CA TYR A 254 -8.69 16.68 15.17
C TYR A 254 -8.42 16.49 16.67
N ALA A 255 -8.93 15.42 17.26
CA ALA A 255 -8.62 15.02 18.65
C ALA A 255 -7.29 14.28 18.69
N PHE A 256 -6.17 14.99 18.76
CA PHE A 256 -4.82 14.45 18.57
C PHE A 256 -3.91 14.77 19.76
N GLU A 257 -3.24 13.74 20.31
CA GLU A 257 -2.34 13.84 21.48
C GLU A 257 -2.97 14.58 22.66
N LYS A 258 -4.23 14.24 22.97
CA LYS A 258 -5.05 14.83 24.08
C LYS A 258 -5.39 16.31 23.91
N GLU A 259 -5.18 16.87 22.73
CA GLU A 259 -5.56 18.23 22.37
C GLU A 259 -6.56 18.18 21.20
N THR A 260 -7.33 19.25 21.04
CA THR A 260 -8.13 19.47 19.84
C THR A 260 -7.41 20.47 18.96
N ARG A 261 -7.15 20.09 17.72
CA ARG A 261 -6.42 20.89 16.73
C ARG A 261 -7.27 21.14 15.51
N ASP A 262 -7.10 22.29 14.90
CA ASP A 262 -7.58 22.55 13.53
C ASP A 262 -6.53 22.10 12.50
N SER A 263 -6.88 22.19 11.20
CA SER A 263 -6.02 21.78 10.10
C SER A 263 -4.69 22.54 10.04
N ALA A 264 -4.70 23.83 10.40
CA ALA A 264 -3.49 24.65 10.42
C ALA A 264 -2.55 24.23 11.56
N GLN A 265 -3.10 23.92 12.74
CA GLN A 265 -2.31 23.41 13.87
C GLN A 265 -1.75 22.00 13.62
N MET A 266 -2.48 21.14 12.88
CA MET A 266 -1.94 19.87 12.41
C MET A 266 -0.79 20.09 11.42
N ALA A 267 -0.94 21.02 10.48
CA ALA A 267 0.12 21.35 9.52
C ALA A 267 1.39 21.88 10.20
N GLU A 268 1.27 22.74 11.21
CA GLU A 268 2.39 23.22 12.02
C GLU A 268 3.07 22.08 12.79
N PHE A 269 2.30 21.14 13.30
CA PHE A 269 2.84 19.96 13.98
C PHE A 269 3.72 19.12 13.04
N TYR A 270 3.26 18.84 11.81
CA TYR A 270 4.06 18.10 10.82
C TYR A 270 5.29 18.88 10.37
N ALA A 271 5.19 20.18 10.15
CA ALA A 271 6.35 21.02 9.85
C ALA A 271 7.42 20.94 10.95
N GLY A 272 7.00 20.97 12.23
CA GLY A 272 7.91 20.80 13.37
C GLY A 272 8.52 19.38 13.47
N LEU A 273 7.82 18.34 13.00
CA LEU A 273 8.41 16.99 12.90
C LEU A 273 9.49 16.93 11.82
N LEU A 274 9.26 17.56 10.65
CA LEU A 274 10.24 17.59 9.55
C LEU A 274 11.53 18.33 9.94
N ASP A 275 11.45 19.30 10.85
CA ASP A 275 12.64 19.98 11.36
C ASP A 275 13.50 19.12 12.31
N SER A 276 12.89 18.07 12.86
CA SER A 276 13.50 17.25 13.93
C SER A 276 13.82 15.81 13.50
N TYR A 277 13.12 15.28 12.50
CA TYR A 277 13.19 13.87 12.10
C TYR A 277 13.37 13.73 10.59
N PRO A 278 14.11 12.71 10.12
CA PRO A 278 14.33 12.45 8.69
C PRO A 278 13.10 11.78 8.04
N LEU A 279 11.98 12.48 8.01
CA LEU A 279 10.71 12.00 7.43
C LEU A 279 10.71 12.20 5.91
N VAL A 280 10.53 11.12 5.17
CA VAL A 280 10.40 11.12 3.70
C VAL A 280 8.97 11.14 3.22
N SER A 281 8.02 10.67 4.06
CA SER A 281 6.62 10.50 3.67
C SER A 281 5.68 10.62 4.88
N ILE A 282 4.54 11.27 4.68
CA ILE A 282 3.42 11.33 5.62
C ILE A 282 2.15 10.99 4.85
N GLU A 283 1.50 9.90 5.26
CA GLU A 283 0.25 9.41 4.68
C GLU A 283 -0.93 9.87 5.54
N ASP A 284 -1.99 10.29 4.89
CA ASP A 284 -3.25 10.77 5.46
C ASP A 284 -3.10 11.68 6.69
N PRO A 285 -2.32 12.78 6.54
CA PRO A 285 -2.08 13.73 7.63
C PRO A 285 -3.33 14.49 8.07
N LEU A 286 -4.36 14.54 7.21
CA LEU A 286 -5.64 15.21 7.44
C LEU A 286 -6.79 14.31 6.97
N SER A 287 -8.02 14.62 7.39
CA SER A 287 -9.24 13.90 7.00
C SER A 287 -9.45 13.89 5.49
N GLU A 288 -10.04 12.82 4.98
CA GLU A 288 -10.36 12.58 3.56
C GLU A 288 -11.28 13.63 2.91
N ASP A 289 -12.01 14.42 3.73
CA ASP A 289 -12.89 15.48 3.29
C ASP A 289 -12.35 16.90 3.57
N ASP A 290 -11.19 17.02 4.23
CA ASP A 290 -10.58 18.32 4.54
C ASP A 290 -9.72 18.85 3.39
N TRP A 291 -10.31 19.00 2.21
CA TRP A 291 -9.63 19.43 0.99
C TRP A 291 -8.85 20.74 1.14
N ASP A 292 -9.43 21.74 1.81
CA ASP A 292 -8.78 23.04 2.01
C ASP A 292 -7.57 22.92 2.94
N GLY A 293 -7.66 22.08 3.96
CA GLY A 293 -6.55 21.72 4.84
C GLY A 293 -5.43 21.01 4.07
N TRP A 294 -5.76 20.06 3.21
CA TRP A 294 -4.80 19.36 2.36
C TRP A 294 -4.05 20.28 1.41
N VAL A 295 -4.76 21.24 0.77
CA VAL A 295 -4.13 22.23 -0.11
C VAL A 295 -3.17 23.13 0.68
N ALA A 296 -3.61 23.61 1.86
CA ALA A 296 -2.77 24.43 2.72
C ALA A 296 -1.53 23.68 3.22
N LEU A 297 -1.69 22.43 3.66
CA LEU A 297 -0.59 21.56 4.09
C LEU A 297 0.40 21.29 2.95
N THR A 298 -0.12 20.96 1.75
CA THR A 298 0.72 20.69 0.57
C THR A 298 1.54 21.94 0.20
N THR A 299 0.92 23.13 0.29
CA THR A 299 1.61 24.41 0.07
C THR A 299 2.72 24.66 1.09
N LEU A 300 2.49 24.26 2.36
CA LEU A 300 3.42 24.53 3.47
C LEU A 300 4.65 23.62 3.45
N ILE A 301 4.47 22.30 3.22
CA ILE A 301 5.53 21.30 3.37
C ILE A 301 5.69 20.34 2.19
N GLY A 302 4.87 20.42 1.16
CA GLY A 302 4.86 19.46 0.06
C GLY A 302 6.10 19.49 -0.85
N ASP A 303 6.95 20.52 -0.74
CA ASP A 303 8.27 20.60 -1.40
C ASP A 303 9.39 19.88 -0.60
N ARG A 304 9.14 19.55 0.68
CA ARG A 304 10.09 18.93 1.61
C ARG A 304 9.82 17.46 1.88
N VAL A 305 8.56 17.02 1.70
CA VAL A 305 8.10 15.67 2.07
C VAL A 305 7.07 15.15 1.09
N GLN A 306 7.00 13.83 0.95
CA GLN A 306 5.90 13.18 0.26
C GLN A 306 4.64 13.21 1.13
N LEU A 307 3.53 13.70 0.57
CA LEU A 307 2.20 13.70 1.17
C LEU A 307 1.32 12.72 0.41
N VAL A 308 1.03 11.58 1.03
CA VAL A 308 0.32 10.46 0.41
C VAL A 308 -1.16 10.53 0.78
N GLY A 309 -2.03 10.49 -0.22
CA GLY A 309 -3.46 10.26 -0.01
C GLY A 309 -3.78 8.76 -0.14
N ASP A 310 -4.26 8.17 0.97
CA ASP A 310 -4.92 6.88 1.05
C ASP A 310 -6.43 7.08 1.00
N ASP A 311 -7.06 7.41 2.11
CA ASP A 311 -8.51 7.68 2.18
C ASP A 311 -8.90 8.90 1.33
N LEU A 312 -8.00 9.86 1.16
CA LEU A 312 -8.24 11.02 0.29
C LEU A 312 -8.53 10.62 -1.15
N PHE A 313 -7.81 9.66 -1.71
CA PHE A 313 -7.90 9.28 -3.13
C PHE A 313 -8.52 7.91 -3.39
N VAL A 314 -8.47 6.99 -2.43
CA VAL A 314 -8.99 5.62 -2.48
C VAL A 314 -8.67 4.87 -3.79
N THR A 315 -7.49 5.12 -4.36
CA THR A 315 -7.08 4.58 -5.68
C THR A 315 -8.05 4.92 -6.82
N ASN A 316 -8.92 5.92 -6.63
CA ASN A 316 -9.94 6.32 -7.58
C ASN A 316 -9.42 7.44 -8.50
N PRO A 317 -9.40 7.24 -9.85
CA PRO A 317 -8.93 8.25 -10.79
C PRO A 317 -9.67 9.59 -10.69
N GLU A 318 -10.99 9.60 -10.45
CA GLU A 318 -11.79 10.83 -10.36
C GLU A 318 -11.42 11.67 -9.13
N ARG A 319 -11.25 11.01 -7.96
CA ARG A 319 -10.79 11.71 -6.73
C ARG A 319 -9.34 12.17 -6.85
N LEU A 320 -8.50 11.38 -7.51
CA LEU A 320 -7.11 11.78 -7.78
C LEU A 320 -7.06 13.00 -8.71
N GLU A 321 -7.88 13.05 -9.76
CA GLU A 321 -7.97 14.20 -10.67
C GLU A 321 -8.39 15.46 -9.90
N GLU A 322 -9.40 15.38 -9.04
CA GLU A 322 -9.79 16.49 -8.15
C GLU A 322 -8.63 16.96 -7.27
N GLY A 323 -7.89 16.03 -6.65
CA GLY A 323 -6.72 16.39 -5.84
C GLY A 323 -5.62 17.06 -6.62
N ILE A 324 -5.34 16.58 -7.84
CA ILE A 324 -4.37 17.19 -8.75
C ILE A 324 -4.78 18.60 -9.13
N GLU A 325 -6.06 18.81 -9.50
CA GLU A 325 -6.58 20.13 -9.86
C GLU A 325 -6.54 21.12 -8.69
N ARG A 326 -6.80 20.66 -7.46
CA ARG A 326 -6.72 21.47 -6.25
C ARG A 326 -5.29 21.68 -5.74
N GLY A 327 -4.34 20.83 -6.12
CA GLY A 327 -2.98 20.82 -5.57
C GLY A 327 -2.91 20.21 -4.16
N ALA A 328 -3.70 19.17 -3.90
CA ALA A 328 -3.79 18.46 -2.62
C ALA A 328 -2.97 17.17 -2.64
N GLY A 329 -1.98 17.02 -1.77
CA GLY A 329 -1.06 15.90 -1.76
C GLY A 329 -0.05 15.92 -2.90
N ASN A 330 0.78 14.89 -3.01
CA ASN A 330 1.76 14.74 -4.08
C ASN A 330 2.14 13.27 -4.35
N ALA A 331 1.42 12.34 -3.73
CA ALA A 331 1.56 10.91 -3.96
C ALA A 331 0.22 10.19 -3.71
N LEU A 332 0.03 9.09 -4.44
CA LEU A 332 -1.13 8.19 -4.35
C LEU A 332 -0.72 6.90 -3.63
N LEU A 333 -1.45 6.51 -2.60
CA LEU A 333 -1.42 5.13 -2.12
C LEU A 333 -2.25 4.26 -3.06
N VAL A 334 -1.71 3.11 -3.46
CA VAL A 334 -2.35 2.22 -4.44
C VAL A 334 -2.78 0.93 -3.75
N LYS A 335 -4.07 0.76 -3.55
CA LYS A 335 -4.71 -0.43 -3.00
C LYS A 335 -5.69 -0.99 -4.03
N VAL A 336 -5.35 -2.11 -4.66
CA VAL A 336 -6.12 -2.69 -5.76
C VAL A 336 -7.60 -2.93 -5.43
N ASN A 337 -7.91 -3.24 -4.17
CA ASN A 337 -9.28 -3.51 -3.75
C ASN A 337 -10.12 -2.26 -3.44
N GLN A 338 -9.51 -1.07 -3.33
CA GLN A 338 -10.25 0.18 -3.14
C GLN A 338 -11.03 0.60 -4.39
N ILE A 339 -10.57 0.19 -5.57
CA ILE A 339 -11.23 0.47 -6.84
C ILE A 339 -11.83 -0.78 -7.48
N GLY A 340 -11.19 -1.96 -7.34
CA GLY A 340 -11.79 -3.26 -7.61
C GLY A 340 -11.47 -3.90 -8.96
N THR A 341 -10.67 -3.28 -9.84
CA THR A 341 -10.10 -3.93 -11.03
C THR A 341 -8.63 -3.57 -11.22
N LEU A 342 -7.88 -4.44 -11.91
CA LEU A 342 -6.50 -4.15 -12.30
C LEU A 342 -6.44 -2.97 -13.28
N THR A 343 -7.35 -2.90 -14.24
CA THR A 343 -7.39 -1.81 -15.23
C THR A 343 -7.56 -0.45 -14.58
N GLU A 344 -8.56 -0.27 -13.72
CA GLU A 344 -8.78 1.01 -13.01
C GLU A 344 -7.59 1.37 -12.10
N THR A 345 -6.98 0.36 -11.45
CA THR A 345 -5.76 0.54 -10.66
C THR A 345 -4.60 1.08 -11.52
N LEU A 346 -4.38 0.49 -12.70
CA LEU A 346 -3.34 0.94 -13.62
C LEU A 346 -3.63 2.33 -14.20
N ASP A 347 -4.89 2.67 -14.44
CA ASP A 347 -5.31 4.00 -14.89
C ASP A 347 -5.06 5.07 -13.82
N ALA A 348 -5.36 4.78 -12.54
CA ALA A 348 -5.02 5.66 -11.42
C ALA A 348 -3.51 5.89 -11.28
N VAL A 349 -2.70 4.83 -11.40
CA VAL A 349 -1.24 4.92 -11.39
C VAL A 349 -0.71 5.76 -12.56
N ALA A 350 -1.23 5.54 -13.75
CA ALA A 350 -0.84 6.30 -14.94
C ALA A 350 -1.18 7.79 -14.80
N LEU A 351 -2.37 8.12 -14.28
CA LEU A 351 -2.77 9.49 -13.98
C LEU A 351 -1.83 10.15 -12.97
N ALA A 352 -1.51 9.46 -11.87
CA ALA A 352 -0.58 9.94 -10.85
C ALA A 352 0.79 10.29 -11.46
N HIS A 353 1.40 9.34 -12.18
CA HIS A 353 2.72 9.53 -12.79
C HIS A 353 2.73 10.66 -13.83
N ASN A 354 1.72 10.73 -14.71
CA ASN A 354 1.61 11.77 -15.72
C ASN A 354 1.43 13.18 -15.13
N SER A 355 0.92 13.25 -13.90
CA SER A 355 0.68 14.50 -13.16
C SER A 355 1.81 14.84 -12.18
N GLY A 356 2.92 14.07 -12.17
CA GLY A 356 4.06 14.30 -11.30
C GLY A 356 3.88 13.84 -9.86
N TYR A 357 2.81 13.09 -9.57
CA TYR A 357 2.61 12.41 -8.30
C TYR A 357 3.44 11.13 -8.24
N ARG A 358 3.91 10.77 -7.05
CA ARG A 358 4.49 9.45 -6.81
C ARG A 358 3.39 8.45 -6.48
N THR A 359 3.73 7.17 -6.54
CA THR A 359 2.83 6.08 -6.12
C THR A 359 3.53 5.19 -5.10
N MET A 360 2.77 4.69 -4.14
CA MET A 360 3.20 3.70 -3.17
C MET A 360 2.25 2.52 -3.24
N MET A 361 2.73 1.36 -3.72
CA MET A 361 1.92 0.13 -3.73
C MET A 361 1.70 -0.35 -2.31
N SER A 362 0.46 -0.69 -1.95
CA SER A 362 0.10 -1.00 -0.57
C SER A 362 -0.67 -2.29 -0.41
N HIS A 363 -0.41 -2.96 0.72
CA HIS A 363 -1.22 -4.03 1.27
C HIS A 363 -2.50 -3.49 1.95
N ARG A 364 -3.25 -4.39 2.57
CA ARG A 364 -4.32 -4.07 3.53
C ARG A 364 -4.02 -4.71 4.89
N SER A 365 -4.78 -4.30 5.92
CA SER A 365 -4.67 -4.90 7.27
C SER A 365 -5.04 -6.38 7.29
N GLY A 366 -6.04 -6.80 6.52
CA GLY A 366 -6.37 -8.20 6.27
C GLY A 366 -5.75 -8.70 4.97
N GLU A 367 -4.66 -9.43 5.06
CA GLU A 367 -3.91 -9.97 3.92
C GLU A 367 -3.99 -11.48 3.83
N THR A 368 -3.60 -11.99 2.67
CA THR A 368 -3.41 -13.39 2.38
C THR A 368 -1.95 -13.64 1.96
N GLU A 369 -1.58 -14.87 1.62
CA GLU A 369 -0.27 -15.20 1.03
C GLU A 369 -0.11 -14.72 -0.43
N ASP A 370 -1.12 -14.13 -1.05
CA ASP A 370 -1.05 -13.58 -2.41
C ASP A 370 0.02 -12.47 -2.51
N THR A 371 0.82 -12.51 -3.57
CA THR A 371 1.96 -11.61 -3.76
C THR A 371 1.80 -10.64 -4.92
N THR A 372 0.60 -10.51 -5.47
CA THR A 372 0.33 -9.69 -6.67
C THR A 372 0.86 -8.27 -6.54
N ILE A 373 0.70 -7.63 -5.37
CA ILE A 373 1.16 -6.25 -5.17
C ILE A 373 2.69 -6.08 -5.26
N ALA A 374 3.45 -7.13 -4.98
CA ALA A 374 4.90 -7.11 -5.17
C ALA A 374 5.26 -7.07 -6.66
N ASP A 375 4.61 -7.89 -7.48
CA ASP A 375 4.76 -7.86 -8.93
C ASP A 375 4.27 -6.53 -9.53
N LEU A 376 3.12 -6.01 -9.06
CA LEU A 376 2.59 -4.72 -9.51
C LEU A 376 3.52 -3.56 -9.17
N ALA A 377 4.12 -3.52 -7.98
CA ALA A 377 5.06 -2.47 -7.61
C ALA A 377 6.22 -2.33 -8.60
N VAL A 378 6.76 -3.47 -9.07
CA VAL A 378 7.83 -3.49 -10.08
C VAL A 378 7.27 -3.20 -11.47
N ALA A 379 6.11 -3.78 -11.81
CA ALA A 379 5.47 -3.60 -13.12
C ALA A 379 5.21 -2.14 -13.47
N VAL A 380 4.69 -1.37 -12.51
CA VAL A 380 4.35 0.05 -12.72
C VAL A 380 5.49 1.01 -12.35
N GLY A 381 6.61 0.50 -11.82
CA GLY A 381 7.73 1.32 -11.38
C GLY A 381 7.35 2.27 -10.25
N SER A 382 6.54 1.82 -9.29
CA SER A 382 6.06 2.67 -8.18
C SER A 382 7.20 3.26 -7.34
N GLY A 383 8.32 2.56 -7.28
CA GLY A 383 9.49 2.95 -6.49
C GLY A 383 9.32 2.75 -4.98
N GLN A 384 8.12 2.47 -4.51
CA GLN A 384 7.77 2.31 -3.09
C GLN A 384 6.75 1.20 -2.91
N ILE A 385 6.86 0.43 -1.81
CA ILE A 385 5.88 -0.56 -1.39
C ILE A 385 5.69 -0.54 0.13
N LYS A 386 4.44 -0.42 0.55
CA LYS A 386 3.99 -0.49 1.95
C LYS A 386 3.33 -1.85 2.16
N THR A 387 3.99 -2.79 2.85
CA THR A 387 3.44 -4.14 3.06
C THR A 387 3.79 -4.72 4.43
N GLY A 388 3.79 -3.85 5.46
CA GLY A 388 3.93 -4.22 6.86
C GLY A 388 5.38 -4.43 7.32
N ALA A 389 5.54 -4.99 8.52
CA ALA A 389 6.83 -5.31 9.10
C ALA A 389 7.48 -6.53 8.44
N PRO A 390 8.79 -6.76 8.62
CA PRO A 390 9.45 -8.00 8.22
C PRO A 390 9.10 -9.17 9.18
N ALA A 391 7.83 -9.31 9.49
CA ALA A 391 7.23 -10.30 10.37
C ALA A 391 5.82 -10.63 9.88
N ARG A 392 5.28 -11.82 10.25
CA ARG A 392 4.04 -12.40 9.76
C ARG A 392 4.13 -12.86 8.30
N SER A 393 3.72 -14.09 8.03
CA SER A 393 3.98 -14.79 6.75
C SER A 393 3.37 -14.06 5.55
N GLU A 394 2.17 -13.51 5.71
CA GLU A 394 1.45 -12.80 4.66
C GLU A 394 2.13 -11.48 4.25
N ARG A 395 2.89 -10.85 5.16
CA ARG A 395 3.72 -9.66 4.85
C ARG A 395 5.02 -10.07 4.20
N VAL A 396 5.72 -11.00 4.83
CA VAL A 396 7.02 -11.54 4.37
C VAL A 396 6.91 -12.17 2.99
N ALA A 397 5.76 -12.76 2.62
CA ALA A 397 5.52 -13.33 1.29
C ALA A 397 5.78 -12.30 0.17
N LYS A 398 5.33 -11.03 0.34
CA LYS A 398 5.53 -9.96 -0.64
C LYS A 398 7.01 -9.58 -0.75
N TYR A 399 7.72 -9.45 0.39
CA TYR A 399 9.16 -9.18 0.40
C TYR A 399 9.96 -10.32 -0.25
N ASN A 400 9.61 -11.56 0.04
CA ASN A 400 10.23 -12.73 -0.59
C ASN A 400 9.98 -12.78 -2.10
N GLN A 401 8.81 -12.33 -2.57
CA GLN A 401 8.53 -12.21 -3.99
C GLN A 401 9.43 -11.16 -4.64
N LEU A 402 9.64 -10.00 -4.02
CA LEU A 402 10.55 -8.97 -4.52
C LEU A 402 12.00 -9.46 -4.58
N LEU A 403 12.45 -10.29 -3.64
CA LEU A 403 13.77 -10.94 -3.73
C LEU A 403 13.87 -11.86 -4.95
N ARG A 404 12.84 -12.65 -5.26
CA ARG A 404 12.80 -13.50 -6.47
C ARG A 404 12.79 -12.66 -7.75
N ILE A 405 12.07 -11.53 -7.74
CA ILE A 405 12.06 -10.60 -8.87
C ILE A 405 13.45 -9.99 -9.07
N GLU A 406 14.13 -9.55 -8.01
CA GLU A 406 15.49 -9.03 -8.06
C GLU A 406 16.45 -10.07 -8.65
N GLU A 407 16.37 -11.33 -8.18
CA GLU A 407 17.19 -12.43 -8.71
C GLU A 407 16.90 -12.69 -10.21
N THR A 408 15.62 -12.66 -10.61
CA THR A 408 15.20 -12.85 -12.01
C THR A 408 15.72 -11.72 -12.92
N LEU A 409 15.80 -10.50 -12.42
CA LEU A 409 16.31 -9.35 -13.15
C LEU A 409 17.84 -9.34 -13.23
N GLY A 410 18.54 -9.93 -12.26
CA GLY A 410 20.00 -9.97 -12.20
C GLY A 410 20.62 -8.57 -12.29
N ASP A 411 21.59 -8.39 -13.18
CA ASP A 411 22.29 -7.10 -13.38
C ASP A 411 21.40 -5.97 -13.90
N ALA A 412 20.21 -6.27 -14.41
CA ALA A 412 19.24 -5.27 -14.84
C ALA A 412 18.42 -4.68 -13.68
N ALA A 413 18.42 -5.33 -12.51
CA ALA A 413 17.72 -4.83 -11.33
C ALA A 413 18.25 -3.45 -10.91
N ARG A 414 17.34 -2.55 -10.57
CA ARG A 414 17.65 -1.24 -10.02
C ARG A 414 16.82 -1.01 -8.78
N TYR A 415 17.48 -0.81 -7.67
CA TYR A 415 16.80 -0.41 -6.44
C TYR A 415 16.49 1.08 -6.48
N ALA A 416 15.26 1.46 -6.18
CA ALA A 416 14.82 2.85 -6.25
C ALA A 416 15.55 3.77 -5.28
N GLY A 417 15.86 3.27 -4.06
CA GLY A 417 16.63 4.00 -3.08
C GLY A 417 16.08 5.40 -2.79
N ASP A 418 16.96 6.36 -2.62
CA ASP A 418 16.63 7.77 -2.37
C ASP A 418 15.88 8.45 -3.54
N LEU A 419 16.04 7.96 -4.77
CA LEU A 419 15.31 8.47 -5.95
C LEU A 419 13.79 8.25 -5.85
N ALA A 420 13.34 7.36 -4.99
CA ALA A 420 11.92 7.19 -4.69
C ALA A 420 11.31 8.43 -4.02
N PHE A 421 12.13 9.25 -3.35
CA PHE A 421 11.70 10.40 -2.54
C PHE A 421 12.38 11.70 -2.99
N PRO A 422 12.07 12.23 -4.18
CA PRO A 422 12.80 13.37 -4.77
C PRO A 422 12.64 14.69 -4.02
N ARG A 423 11.73 14.77 -3.04
CA ARG A 423 11.50 15.93 -2.18
C ARG A 423 12.32 15.90 -0.90
N PHE A 424 12.82 14.72 -0.53
CA PHE A 424 13.64 14.55 0.65
C PHE A 424 15.10 14.91 0.32
N SER A 425 15.76 15.65 1.22
CA SER A 425 17.19 15.93 1.11
C SER A 425 17.92 15.61 2.42
N VAL A 426 19.09 15.02 2.31
CA VAL A 426 20.00 14.84 3.43
C VAL A 426 20.99 16.02 3.43
N GLY A 427 20.76 17.04 4.27
CA GLY A 427 21.53 18.28 4.26
C GLY A 427 20.96 19.35 3.31
N ASP A 428 21.72 20.41 3.04
CA ASP A 428 21.23 21.62 2.34
C ASP A 428 21.04 21.46 0.81
N GLU A 429 21.27 20.28 0.23
CA GLU A 429 21.09 20.06 -1.22
C GLU A 429 20.07 18.94 -1.54
N PRO A 430 19.11 19.20 -2.46
CA PRO A 430 18.20 18.15 -2.95
C PRO A 430 18.96 17.01 -3.65
N ILE A 431 18.63 15.77 -3.34
CA ILE A 431 19.27 14.54 -3.85
C ILE A 431 19.32 14.49 -5.39
N ALA A 432 18.36 15.08 -6.08
CA ALA A 432 18.33 15.16 -7.55
C ALA A 432 19.52 15.91 -8.18
N ARG A 433 20.25 16.73 -7.42
CA ARG A 433 21.45 17.44 -7.92
C ARG A 433 22.75 16.64 -7.74
N GLN A 434 22.82 15.74 -6.77
CA GLN A 434 24.02 14.94 -6.52
C GLN A 434 24.25 13.86 -7.60
N ALA A 435 23.17 13.35 -8.21
CA ALA A 435 23.26 12.35 -9.29
C ALA A 435 23.80 12.93 -10.61
N SER A 436 23.68 14.24 -10.85
CA SER A 436 24.23 14.88 -12.06
C SER A 436 25.73 15.21 -11.96
N GLU A 437 26.28 15.36 -10.75
CA GLU A 437 27.71 15.65 -10.55
C GLU A 437 28.60 14.39 -10.52
N GLN A 438 28.02 13.21 -10.34
CA GLN A 438 28.76 11.93 -10.43
C GLN A 438 28.83 11.36 -11.84
N ALA A 439 28.16 12.01 -12.82
CA ALA A 439 28.12 11.62 -14.23
C ALA A 439 29.05 12.48 -15.12
N GLU A 440 29.79 13.46 -14.59
CA GLU A 440 30.90 14.17 -15.21
C GLU A 440 32.26 13.62 -14.71
#